data_d339893d197b254820c2005c1083673d
#
_entry.id   d339893d197b254820c2005c1083673d
#
_cell.length_a   1.000
_cell.length_b   1.000
_cell.length_c   1.000
_cell.angle_alpha   90.00
_cell.angle_beta   90.00
_cell.angle_gamma   90.00
#
_symmetry.space_group_name_H-M   'P 1'
#
loop_
_entity.id
_entity.type
_entity.pdbx_description
1 polymer ?
#
loop_
_entity_poly.entity_id
_entity_poly.type
_entity_poly.pdbx_seq_one_letter_code
_entity_poly.pdbx_strand_id
1 'polypeptide(L)'
;MAKKVICFGEMLWDVFPKKKIAGGAPMNVALHLQHLGLETSMISRVGKDKMGAGLIRFVESYGLDTSFIQTDETLPTGTVHVDDSDPENIKYEIVKPAAWDRIEWNESIQRSARLADAFIYGSLASRDTCSRNTLFEILAQTHCLKVLDINLRPPFYTAELIEQLLKSCNVLKINEEELTKIAGFHNLPTKMSLALERLAEQFDIELLCVTLGAKGALLYQDGEVISHPGYPVTVKDTVGSGDAFLAGFVANYLEKKPLAQTLDYACALGALV
;
A
#
# COMPACT_ATOMS: atom_id res chain seq x y z
N MET A 1 -10.42 21.59 -7.24
CA MET A 1 -10.45 21.12 -5.84
C MET A 1 -9.35 20.11 -5.70
N ALA A 2 -8.68 20.05 -4.53
CA ALA A 2 -7.69 19.02 -4.28
C ALA A 2 -8.34 17.62 -4.35
N LYS A 3 -7.60 16.64 -4.85
CA LYS A 3 -8.08 15.27 -4.91
C LYS A 3 -8.06 14.64 -3.53
N LYS A 4 -9.12 13.89 -3.19
CA LYS A 4 -9.26 13.22 -1.90
C LYS A 4 -8.82 11.77 -2.00
N VAL A 5 -7.87 11.38 -1.17
CA VAL A 5 -7.36 10.00 -1.15
C VAL A 5 -7.47 9.44 0.27
N ILE A 6 -7.92 8.20 0.36
CA ILE A 6 -7.96 7.47 1.62
C ILE A 6 -6.99 6.29 1.52
N CYS A 7 -6.13 6.16 2.52
CA CYS A 7 -5.29 4.99 2.72
C CYS A 7 -5.84 4.15 3.88
N PHE A 8 -5.93 2.84 3.70
CA PHE A 8 -6.42 1.90 4.70
C PHE A 8 -5.35 0.88 5.03
N GLY A 9 -5.06 0.71 6.32
CA GLY A 9 -4.20 -0.38 6.75
C GLY A 9 -3.38 -0.09 7.99
N GLU A 10 -2.20 -0.72 8.05
CA GLU A 10 -1.32 -0.67 9.20
C GLU A 10 -0.59 0.66 9.35
N MET A 11 -0.51 1.09 10.62
CA MET A 11 0.43 2.07 11.16
C MET A 11 1.22 1.39 12.27
N LEU A 12 2.54 1.47 12.23
CA LEU A 12 3.39 0.73 13.14
C LEU A 12 4.73 1.42 13.39
N TRP A 13 5.49 0.86 14.31
CA TRP A 13 6.90 1.20 14.51
C TRP A 13 7.79 0.05 14.08
N ASP A 14 8.75 0.33 13.20
CA ASP A 14 9.89 -0.54 12.98
C ASP A 14 10.88 -0.33 14.12
N VAL A 15 11.03 -1.38 14.94
CA VAL A 15 11.83 -1.35 16.17
C VAL A 15 13.15 -2.04 15.93
N PHE A 16 14.19 -1.24 15.79
CA PHE A 16 15.58 -1.67 15.71
C PHE A 16 16.21 -1.72 17.12
N PRO A 17 17.37 -2.38 17.31
CA PRO A 17 18.04 -2.43 18.62
C PRO A 17 18.35 -1.07 19.24
N LYS A 18 18.55 -0.02 18.44
CA LYS A 18 18.98 1.32 18.90
C LYS A 18 18.03 2.46 18.52
N LYS A 19 17.05 2.21 17.68
CA LYS A 19 16.13 3.24 17.17
C LYS A 19 14.77 2.65 16.86
N LYS A 20 13.78 3.50 16.72
CA LYS A 20 12.50 3.13 16.12
C LYS A 20 12.13 4.12 15.02
N ILE A 21 11.53 3.63 13.97
CA ILE A 21 11.12 4.42 12.80
C ILE A 21 9.62 4.18 12.62
N ALA A 22 8.86 5.26 12.40
CA ALA A 22 7.46 5.15 12.06
C ALA A 22 7.34 4.52 10.66
N GLY A 23 6.45 3.55 10.50
CA GLY A 23 6.29 2.77 9.28
C GLY A 23 4.88 2.23 9.10
N GLY A 24 4.73 1.42 8.07
CA GLY A 24 3.47 0.91 7.56
C GLY A 24 3.24 1.42 6.15
N ALA A 25 3.20 0.51 5.16
CA ALA A 25 3.11 0.91 3.75
C ALA A 25 1.94 1.86 3.46
N PRO A 26 0.69 1.62 3.94
CA PRO A 26 -0.40 2.56 3.72
C PRO A 26 -0.17 3.93 4.36
N MET A 27 0.49 3.99 5.53
CA MET A 27 0.84 5.24 6.18
C MET A 27 1.91 6.01 5.39
N ASN A 28 2.94 5.32 4.91
CA ASN A 28 3.98 5.94 4.09
C ASN A 28 3.40 6.53 2.80
N VAL A 29 2.55 5.77 2.11
CA VAL A 29 1.83 6.26 0.92
C VAL A 29 1.00 7.49 1.25
N ALA A 30 0.26 7.49 2.38
CA ALA A 30 -0.56 8.63 2.80
C ALA A 30 0.29 9.88 3.04
N LEU A 31 1.44 9.74 3.69
CA LEU A 31 2.36 10.86 3.94
C LEU A 31 2.95 11.42 2.64
N HIS A 32 3.35 10.57 1.71
CA HIS A 32 3.82 11.03 0.40
C HIS A 32 2.73 11.76 -0.39
N LEU A 33 1.50 11.23 -0.42
CA LEU A 33 0.37 11.88 -1.09
C LEU A 33 0.04 13.25 -0.47
N GLN A 34 0.08 13.35 0.87
CA GLN A 34 -0.11 14.62 1.58
C GLN A 34 0.98 15.64 1.19
N HIS A 35 2.23 15.22 1.09
CA HIS A 35 3.34 16.08 0.61
C HIS A 35 3.17 16.52 -0.86
N LEU A 36 2.54 15.68 -1.68
CA LEU A 36 2.21 16.01 -3.07
C LEU A 36 0.97 16.92 -3.20
N GLY A 37 0.37 17.36 -2.09
CA GLY A 37 -0.71 18.34 -2.07
C GLY A 37 -2.12 17.75 -2.25
N LEU A 38 -2.30 16.43 -2.07
CA LEU A 38 -3.61 15.81 -2.06
C LEU A 38 -4.23 15.90 -0.65
N GLU A 39 -5.57 15.98 -0.57
CA GLU A 39 -6.29 15.81 0.70
C GLU A 39 -6.27 14.33 1.09
N THR A 40 -5.39 13.96 2.01
CA THR A 40 -5.16 12.55 2.36
C THR A 40 -5.61 12.25 3.78
N SER A 41 -6.37 11.16 3.94
CA SER A 41 -6.80 10.62 5.24
C SER A 41 -6.32 9.19 5.41
N MET A 42 -6.07 8.79 6.67
CA MET A 42 -5.65 7.44 7.02
C MET A 42 -6.71 6.75 7.86
N ILE A 43 -7.23 5.62 7.38
CA ILE A 43 -8.07 4.71 8.16
C ILE A 43 -7.16 3.64 8.76
N SER A 44 -7.00 3.68 10.07
CA SER A 44 -6.16 2.75 10.82
C SER A 44 -6.63 2.63 12.27
N ARG A 45 -5.91 1.84 13.08
CA ARG A 45 -6.13 1.76 14.51
C ARG A 45 -4.80 1.59 15.24
N VAL A 46 -4.60 2.36 16.30
CA VAL A 46 -3.43 2.29 17.18
C VAL A 46 -3.86 1.93 18.60
N GLY A 47 -2.95 1.40 19.38
CA GLY A 47 -3.23 1.11 20.80
C GLY A 47 -3.31 2.38 21.65
N LYS A 48 -4.05 2.33 22.76
CA LYS A 48 -4.08 3.37 23.80
C LYS A 48 -2.79 3.32 24.63
N ASP A 49 -1.67 3.52 23.96
CA ASP A 49 -0.33 3.46 24.55
C ASP A 49 0.56 4.60 24.07
N LYS A 50 1.78 4.70 24.63
CA LYS A 50 2.74 5.76 24.26
C LYS A 50 3.19 5.66 22.80
N MET A 51 3.19 4.46 22.23
CA MET A 51 3.60 4.24 20.83
C MET A 51 2.51 4.73 19.89
N GLY A 52 1.23 4.44 20.18
CA GLY A 52 0.09 4.95 19.42
C GLY A 52 -0.01 6.46 19.45
N ALA A 53 0.08 7.06 20.64
CA ALA A 53 0.14 8.51 20.77
C ALA A 53 1.35 9.12 20.02
N GLY A 54 2.46 8.39 19.92
CA GLY A 54 3.62 8.77 19.15
C GLY A 54 3.36 8.76 17.64
N LEU A 55 2.72 7.73 17.11
CA LEU A 55 2.35 7.63 15.68
C LEU A 55 1.36 8.73 15.27
N ILE A 56 0.32 8.98 16.10
CA ILE A 56 -0.64 10.04 15.82
C ILE A 56 0.09 11.39 15.70
N ARG A 57 0.89 11.77 16.71
CA ARG A 57 1.67 13.02 16.65
C ARG A 57 2.62 13.08 15.46
N PHE A 58 3.20 11.94 15.08
CA PHE A 58 4.10 11.87 13.92
C PHE A 58 3.34 12.22 12.64
N VAL A 59 2.22 11.58 12.35
CA VAL A 59 1.47 11.87 11.11
C VAL A 59 0.81 13.24 11.13
N GLU A 60 0.34 13.72 12.29
CA GLU A 60 -0.15 15.11 12.47
C GLU A 60 0.92 16.14 12.15
N SER A 61 2.19 15.88 12.49
CA SER A 61 3.29 16.81 12.19
C SER A 61 3.55 16.98 10.70
N TYR A 62 3.06 16.04 9.87
CA TYR A 62 3.06 16.12 8.41
C TYR A 62 1.74 16.64 7.82
N GLY A 63 0.78 17.04 8.67
CA GLY A 63 -0.52 17.57 8.23
C GLY A 63 -1.51 16.51 7.74
N LEU A 64 -1.26 15.21 8.05
CA LEU A 64 -2.21 14.15 7.69
C LEU A 64 -3.45 14.21 8.57
N ASP A 65 -4.63 14.05 7.97
CA ASP A 65 -5.90 13.94 8.69
C ASP A 65 -5.96 12.64 9.50
N THR A 66 -6.06 12.78 10.83
CA THR A 66 -6.09 11.65 11.79
C THR A 66 -7.49 11.30 12.27
N SER A 67 -8.54 11.94 11.73
CA SER A 67 -9.93 11.77 12.18
C SER A 67 -10.47 10.35 12.06
N PHE A 68 -9.88 9.52 11.20
CA PHE A 68 -10.23 8.10 11.00
C PHE A 68 -9.23 7.12 11.60
N ILE A 69 -8.26 7.61 12.39
CA ILE A 69 -7.36 6.75 13.15
C ILE A 69 -8.03 6.40 14.48
N GLN A 70 -8.39 5.15 14.62
CA GLN A 70 -9.08 4.63 15.82
C GLN A 70 -8.08 4.34 16.93
N THR A 71 -8.58 4.27 18.18
CA THR A 71 -7.81 3.87 19.35
C THR A 71 -8.35 2.57 19.92
N ASP A 72 -7.48 1.58 20.17
CA ASP A 72 -7.82 0.32 20.81
C ASP A 72 -7.46 0.38 22.30
N GLU A 73 -8.44 0.00 23.16
CA GLU A 73 -8.26 -0.01 24.62
C GLU A 73 -7.44 -1.22 25.12
N THR A 74 -7.32 -2.27 24.30
CA THR A 74 -6.82 -3.57 24.73
C THR A 74 -5.62 -4.06 23.92
N LEU A 75 -5.60 -3.80 22.61
CA LEU A 75 -4.51 -4.24 21.74
C LEU A 75 -3.40 -3.19 21.67
N PRO A 76 -2.14 -3.64 21.63
CA PRO A 76 -1.00 -2.74 21.50
C PRO A 76 -0.92 -2.10 20.11
N THR A 77 -0.27 -0.96 20.04
CA THR A 77 0.14 -0.36 18.77
C THR A 77 1.04 -1.32 18.00
N GLY A 78 0.85 -1.40 16.68
CA GLY A 78 1.62 -2.29 15.82
C GLY A 78 3.13 -2.03 15.88
N THR A 79 3.89 -3.11 15.87
CA THR A 79 5.36 -3.10 15.81
C THR A 79 5.88 -4.17 14.87
N VAL A 80 7.03 -3.88 14.26
CA VAL A 80 7.87 -4.85 13.56
C VAL A 80 9.21 -4.84 14.24
N HIS A 81 9.66 -5.99 14.76
CA HIS A 81 11.01 -6.13 15.26
C HIS A 81 11.97 -6.37 14.09
N VAL A 82 12.98 -5.54 13.99
CA VAL A 82 14.00 -5.61 12.94
C VAL A 82 15.32 -6.06 13.56
N ASP A 83 15.76 -7.23 13.14
CA ASP A 83 17.10 -7.72 13.46
C ASP A 83 18.05 -7.40 12.29
N ASP A 84 18.87 -6.38 12.50
CA ASP A 84 19.87 -5.87 11.55
C ASP A 84 21.30 -6.30 11.94
N SER A 85 21.42 -7.31 12.79
CA SER A 85 22.72 -7.87 13.22
C SER A 85 23.52 -8.48 12.07
N ASP A 86 22.85 -8.99 11.04
CA ASP A 86 23.42 -9.46 9.78
C ASP A 86 22.91 -8.57 8.63
N PRO A 87 23.73 -7.63 8.12
CA PRO A 87 23.32 -6.72 7.04
C PRO A 87 22.94 -7.41 5.73
N GLU A 88 23.43 -8.64 5.50
CA GLU A 88 23.08 -9.41 4.29
C GLU A 88 21.75 -10.18 4.45
N ASN A 89 21.25 -10.32 5.72
CA ASN A 89 20.05 -11.10 6.00
C ASN A 89 19.21 -10.44 7.12
N ILE A 90 18.69 -9.25 6.84
CA ILE A 90 17.83 -8.52 7.78
C ILE A 90 16.51 -9.28 7.98
N LYS A 91 16.15 -9.52 9.24
CA LYS A 91 14.91 -10.22 9.59
C LYS A 91 13.88 -9.25 10.13
N TYR A 92 12.64 -9.44 9.68
CA TYR A 92 11.48 -8.66 10.09
C TYR A 92 10.45 -9.56 10.76
N GLU A 93 10.12 -9.29 12.01
CA GLU A 93 9.06 -9.97 12.76
C GLU A 93 7.90 -9.01 12.97
N ILE A 94 6.83 -9.20 12.21
CA ILE A 94 5.60 -8.41 12.33
C ILE A 94 4.78 -8.97 13.49
N VAL A 95 4.65 -8.19 14.56
CA VAL A 95 3.95 -8.62 15.78
C VAL A 95 2.45 -8.79 15.53
N LYS A 96 1.88 -9.86 16.07
CA LYS A 96 0.44 -10.15 16.06
C LYS A 96 0.03 -10.68 17.45
N PRO A 97 -1.14 -10.22 18.04
CA PRO A 97 -2.04 -9.22 17.49
C PRO A 97 -1.56 -7.77 17.66
N ALA A 98 -2.11 -6.86 16.85
CA ALA A 98 -1.88 -5.42 16.94
C ALA A 98 -3.20 -4.67 16.76
N ALA A 99 -3.26 -3.42 17.20
CA ALA A 99 -4.49 -2.62 17.13
C ALA A 99 -5.07 -2.53 15.71
N TRP A 100 -4.23 -2.37 14.68
CA TRP A 100 -4.68 -2.32 13.29
C TRP A 100 -5.23 -3.66 12.74
N ASP A 101 -5.15 -4.76 13.47
CA ASP A 101 -5.89 -5.99 13.17
C ASP A 101 -7.41 -5.85 13.44
N ARG A 102 -7.82 -4.78 14.14
CA ARG A 102 -9.20 -4.51 14.54
C ARG A 102 -9.71 -3.13 14.12
N ILE A 103 -9.40 -2.72 12.90
CA ILE A 103 -10.03 -1.54 12.32
C ILE A 103 -11.53 -1.80 12.17
N GLU A 104 -12.35 -1.02 12.86
CA GLU A 104 -13.79 -1.18 12.87
C GLU A 104 -14.47 -0.29 11.83
N TRP A 105 -15.48 -0.82 11.19
CA TRP A 105 -16.33 -0.06 10.30
C TRP A 105 -17.19 0.94 11.09
N ASN A 106 -17.42 2.11 10.53
CA ASN A 106 -18.44 3.04 10.98
C ASN A 106 -18.93 3.92 9.83
N GLU A 107 -20.08 4.58 10.05
CA GLU A 107 -20.72 5.40 9.01
C GLU A 107 -19.87 6.59 8.55
N SER A 108 -19.04 7.17 9.41
CA SER A 108 -18.20 8.31 9.03
C SER A 108 -17.07 7.88 8.09
N ILE A 109 -16.43 6.75 8.34
CA ILE A 109 -15.46 6.10 7.46
C ILE A 109 -16.10 5.80 6.10
N GLN A 110 -17.29 5.17 6.11
CA GLN A 110 -17.99 4.83 4.89
C GLN A 110 -18.38 6.07 4.07
N ARG A 111 -18.86 7.11 4.73
CA ARG A 111 -19.20 8.38 4.05
C ARG A 111 -17.97 9.03 3.42
N SER A 112 -16.85 9.05 4.14
CA SER A 112 -15.60 9.59 3.62
C SER A 112 -15.10 8.78 2.41
N ALA A 113 -15.13 7.45 2.49
CA ALA A 113 -14.73 6.56 1.39
C ALA A 113 -15.58 6.75 0.12
N ARG A 114 -16.87 7.01 0.27
CA ARG A 114 -17.75 7.31 -0.87
C ARG A 114 -17.46 8.66 -1.55
N LEU A 115 -16.84 9.59 -0.82
CA LEU A 115 -16.50 10.93 -1.33
C LEU A 115 -15.05 11.04 -1.81
N ALA A 116 -14.27 9.97 -1.67
CA ALA A 116 -12.88 9.93 -2.10
C ALA A 116 -12.77 9.83 -3.63
N ASP A 117 -11.68 10.34 -4.19
CA ASP A 117 -11.27 10.12 -5.58
C ASP A 117 -10.52 8.79 -5.73
N ALA A 118 -9.77 8.38 -4.69
CA ALA A 118 -9.10 7.08 -4.64
C ALA A 118 -9.09 6.47 -3.23
N PHE A 119 -9.07 5.14 -3.18
CA PHE A 119 -8.95 4.33 -1.97
C PHE A 119 -7.79 3.35 -2.13
N ILE A 120 -6.77 3.47 -1.28
CA ILE A 120 -5.52 2.71 -1.35
C ILE A 120 -5.46 1.73 -0.18
N TYR A 121 -5.13 0.48 -0.45
CA TYR A 121 -5.06 -0.57 0.55
C TYR A 121 -4.03 -1.63 0.17
N GLY A 122 -3.61 -2.44 1.16
CA GLY A 122 -2.68 -3.54 0.99
C GLY A 122 -3.22 -4.87 1.53
N SER A 123 -2.41 -5.92 1.42
CA SER A 123 -2.79 -7.25 1.90
C SER A 123 -2.63 -7.44 3.40
N LEU A 124 -1.64 -6.78 4.04
CA LEU A 124 -1.24 -7.06 5.41
C LEU A 124 -2.33 -6.76 6.44
N ALA A 125 -3.05 -5.63 6.29
CA ALA A 125 -4.16 -5.27 7.18
C ALA A 125 -5.36 -6.22 7.07
N SER A 126 -5.39 -7.09 6.06
CA SER A 126 -6.42 -8.11 5.87
C SER A 126 -6.09 -9.45 6.54
N ARG A 127 -4.97 -9.54 7.27
CA ARG A 127 -4.54 -10.77 7.95
C ARG A 127 -5.47 -11.21 9.07
N ASP A 128 -6.21 -10.27 9.66
CA ASP A 128 -7.23 -10.55 10.68
C ASP A 128 -8.64 -10.30 10.14
N THR A 129 -9.59 -11.08 10.62
CA THR A 129 -10.97 -11.08 10.12
C THR A 129 -11.66 -9.73 10.33
N CYS A 130 -11.38 -9.04 11.44
CA CYS A 130 -12.06 -7.78 11.77
C CYS A 130 -11.72 -6.69 10.74
N SER A 131 -10.45 -6.35 10.58
CA SER A 131 -10.01 -5.33 9.60
C SER A 131 -10.30 -5.75 8.17
N ARG A 132 -10.19 -7.05 7.86
CA ARG A 132 -10.54 -7.60 6.55
C ARG A 132 -12.01 -7.37 6.21
N ASN A 133 -12.93 -7.67 7.14
CA ASN A 133 -14.36 -7.46 6.91
C ASN A 133 -14.68 -5.97 6.72
N THR A 134 -14.09 -5.10 7.54
CA THR A 134 -14.21 -3.64 7.39
C THR A 134 -13.72 -3.18 6.02
N LEU A 135 -12.57 -3.67 5.55
CA LEU A 135 -12.04 -3.34 4.23
C LEU A 135 -13.03 -3.73 3.13
N PHE A 136 -13.47 -4.97 3.11
CA PHE A 136 -14.40 -5.43 2.06
C PHE A 136 -15.77 -4.76 2.11
N GLU A 137 -16.28 -4.42 3.30
CA GLU A 137 -17.49 -3.61 3.46
C GLU A 137 -17.35 -2.23 2.80
N ILE A 138 -16.21 -1.56 3.01
CA ILE A 138 -15.90 -0.28 2.39
C ILE A 138 -15.78 -0.43 0.87
N LEU A 139 -14.99 -1.40 0.40
CA LEU A 139 -14.74 -1.63 -1.02
C LEU A 139 -16.02 -1.94 -1.81
N ALA A 140 -16.95 -2.68 -1.20
CA ALA A 140 -18.24 -3.03 -1.82
C ALA A 140 -19.15 -1.81 -2.05
N GLN A 141 -18.99 -0.74 -1.26
CA GLN A 141 -19.86 0.44 -1.27
C GLN A 141 -19.17 1.69 -1.85
N THR A 142 -17.92 1.57 -2.31
CA THR A 142 -17.11 2.69 -2.81
C THR A 142 -16.99 2.61 -4.31
N HIS A 143 -17.17 3.75 -5.00
CA HIS A 143 -17.10 3.87 -6.46
C HIS A 143 -15.88 4.65 -6.95
N CYS A 144 -14.97 5.04 -6.07
CA CYS A 144 -13.72 5.71 -6.43
C CYS A 144 -12.69 4.71 -7.00
N LEU A 145 -11.57 5.24 -7.48
CA LEU A 145 -10.43 4.43 -7.92
C LEU A 145 -9.90 3.57 -6.76
N LYS A 146 -9.98 2.25 -6.89
CA LYS A 146 -9.49 1.29 -5.89
C LYS A 146 -8.08 0.82 -6.28
N VAL A 147 -7.10 1.19 -5.47
CA VAL A 147 -5.68 0.90 -5.73
C VAL A 147 -5.19 -0.09 -4.70
N LEU A 148 -4.81 -1.27 -5.17
CA LEU A 148 -4.22 -2.32 -4.34
C LEU A 148 -2.70 -2.31 -4.49
N ASP A 149 -1.98 -2.01 -3.41
CA ASP A 149 -0.57 -2.39 -3.26
C ASP A 149 -0.52 -3.73 -2.56
N ILE A 150 -0.30 -4.81 -3.30
CA ILE A 150 -0.43 -6.16 -2.74
C ILE A 150 0.53 -6.40 -1.58
N ASN A 151 1.76 -5.92 -1.69
CA ASN A 151 2.79 -5.86 -0.65
C ASN A 151 2.80 -7.09 0.29
N LEU A 152 3.05 -8.27 -0.28
CA LEU A 152 2.94 -9.56 0.38
C LEU A 152 3.91 -9.72 1.55
N ARG A 153 3.39 -10.08 2.72
CA ARG A 153 4.18 -10.35 3.94
C ARG A 153 3.90 -11.76 4.46
N PRO A 154 4.77 -12.74 4.19
CA PRO A 154 4.60 -14.08 4.77
C PRO A 154 4.66 -14.04 6.31
N PRO A 155 3.87 -14.86 7.02
CA PRO A 155 2.88 -15.83 6.54
C PRO A 155 1.44 -15.27 6.47
N PHE A 156 1.24 -13.96 6.37
CA PHE A 156 -0.02 -13.26 6.63
C PHE A 156 -0.96 -13.18 5.42
N TYR A 157 -0.82 -14.05 4.44
CA TYR A 157 -1.72 -14.13 3.29
C TYR A 157 -1.99 -15.57 2.87
N THR A 158 -3.10 -15.79 2.18
CA THR A 158 -3.45 -17.05 1.50
C THR A 158 -3.83 -16.74 0.06
N ALA A 159 -3.85 -17.78 -0.80
CA ALA A 159 -4.27 -17.62 -2.20
C ALA A 159 -5.71 -17.07 -2.30
N GLU A 160 -6.61 -17.54 -1.44
CA GLU A 160 -8.01 -17.11 -1.38
C GLU A 160 -8.15 -15.64 -0.98
N LEU A 161 -7.35 -15.17 -0.02
CA LEU A 161 -7.34 -13.76 0.37
C LEU A 161 -6.82 -12.87 -0.77
N ILE A 162 -5.74 -13.28 -1.41
CA ILE A 162 -5.17 -12.57 -2.57
C ILE A 162 -6.22 -12.49 -3.69
N GLU A 163 -6.90 -13.59 -4.00
CA GLU A 163 -7.97 -13.62 -5.01
C GLU A 163 -9.10 -12.61 -4.69
N GLN A 164 -9.54 -12.54 -3.43
CA GLN A 164 -10.57 -11.59 -3.00
C GLN A 164 -10.10 -10.13 -3.16
N LEU A 165 -8.84 -9.84 -2.81
CA LEU A 165 -8.28 -8.50 -2.94
C LEU A 165 -8.14 -8.09 -4.42
N LEU A 166 -7.68 -9.00 -5.29
CA LEU A 166 -7.56 -8.77 -6.73
C LEU A 166 -8.91 -8.47 -7.38
N LYS A 167 -9.97 -9.21 -7.03
CA LYS A 167 -11.34 -8.96 -7.51
C LYS A 167 -11.93 -7.61 -7.08
N SER A 168 -11.27 -6.93 -6.15
CA SER A 168 -11.78 -5.71 -5.53
C SER A 168 -11.03 -4.45 -5.98
N CYS A 169 -10.02 -4.54 -6.86
CA CYS A 169 -9.23 -3.38 -7.28
C CYS A 169 -9.45 -2.99 -8.75
N ASN A 170 -9.24 -1.71 -9.06
CA ASN A 170 -9.13 -1.21 -10.43
C ASN A 170 -7.67 -1.16 -10.88
N VAL A 171 -6.79 -0.76 -9.96
CA VAL A 171 -5.35 -0.68 -10.19
C VAL A 171 -4.62 -1.60 -9.22
N LEU A 172 -3.75 -2.44 -9.76
CA LEU A 172 -2.87 -3.31 -8.98
C LEU A 172 -1.42 -2.87 -9.12
N LYS A 173 -0.76 -2.58 -8.00
CA LYS A 173 0.70 -2.44 -7.95
C LYS A 173 1.30 -3.68 -7.31
N ILE A 174 2.28 -4.27 -7.98
CA ILE A 174 3.04 -5.44 -7.55
C ILE A 174 4.51 -5.30 -7.93
N ASN A 175 5.37 -6.08 -7.32
CA ASN A 175 6.74 -6.28 -7.80
C ASN A 175 6.90 -7.60 -8.57
N GLU A 176 8.10 -7.82 -9.14
CA GLU A 176 8.40 -9.01 -9.97
C GLU A 176 8.24 -10.34 -9.19
N GLU A 177 8.63 -10.35 -7.91
CA GLU A 177 8.49 -11.54 -7.05
C GLU A 177 7.03 -11.83 -6.69
N GLU A 178 6.28 -10.79 -6.39
CA GLU A 178 4.85 -10.89 -6.08
C GLU A 178 4.06 -11.35 -7.29
N LEU A 179 4.37 -10.82 -8.49
CA LEU A 179 3.79 -11.30 -9.74
C LEU A 179 4.04 -12.80 -9.93
N THR A 180 5.27 -13.25 -9.68
CA THR A 180 5.63 -14.67 -9.79
C THR A 180 4.82 -15.53 -8.82
N LYS A 181 4.64 -15.08 -7.57
CA LYS A 181 3.84 -15.79 -6.56
C LYS A 181 2.37 -15.85 -6.95
N ILE A 182 1.79 -14.73 -7.38
CA ILE A 182 0.38 -14.65 -7.82
C ILE A 182 0.18 -15.54 -9.06
N ALA A 183 1.10 -15.50 -10.01
CA ALA A 183 1.06 -16.37 -11.19
C ALA A 183 1.06 -17.85 -10.80
N GLY A 184 1.85 -18.24 -9.79
CA GLY A 184 1.84 -19.61 -9.25
C GLY A 184 0.51 -20.01 -8.63
N PHE A 185 -0.16 -19.14 -7.87
CA PHE A 185 -1.46 -19.43 -7.27
C PHE A 185 -2.58 -19.63 -8.31
N HIS A 186 -2.50 -18.91 -9.42
CA HIS A 186 -3.56 -18.90 -10.45
C HIS A 186 -3.16 -19.64 -11.73
N ASN A 187 -2.04 -20.38 -11.73
CA ASN A 187 -1.52 -21.12 -12.89
C ASN A 187 -1.38 -20.22 -14.14
N LEU A 188 -0.92 -18.99 -13.96
CA LEU A 188 -0.69 -18.05 -15.05
C LEU A 188 0.59 -18.39 -15.83
N PRO A 189 0.72 -17.93 -17.09
CA PRO A 189 1.94 -18.12 -17.86
C PRO A 189 3.17 -17.52 -17.18
N THR A 190 4.34 -18.14 -17.37
CA THR A 190 5.62 -17.64 -16.83
C THR A 190 6.15 -16.42 -17.58
N LYS A 191 5.74 -16.20 -18.84
CA LYS A 191 6.11 -15.02 -19.60
C LYS A 191 5.34 -13.82 -19.06
N MET A 192 6.06 -12.81 -18.54
CA MET A 192 5.50 -11.64 -17.87
C MET A 192 4.34 -11.00 -18.66
N SER A 193 4.51 -10.70 -19.94
CA SER A 193 3.47 -10.04 -20.74
C SER A 193 2.16 -10.84 -20.79
N LEU A 194 2.26 -12.18 -20.93
CA LEU A 194 1.09 -13.06 -20.93
C LEU A 194 0.49 -13.22 -19.52
N ALA A 195 1.33 -13.21 -18.47
CA ALA A 195 0.86 -13.23 -17.08
C ALA A 195 0.04 -11.99 -16.75
N LEU A 196 0.52 -10.80 -17.17
CA LEU A 196 -0.19 -9.54 -16.95
C LEU A 196 -1.52 -9.49 -17.69
N GLU A 197 -1.54 -9.90 -18.97
CA GLU A 197 -2.76 -10.02 -19.77
C GLU A 197 -3.81 -10.89 -19.06
N ARG A 198 -3.39 -12.11 -18.68
CA ARG A 198 -4.28 -13.07 -18.00
C ARG A 198 -4.73 -12.58 -16.62
N LEU A 199 -3.85 -11.93 -15.87
CA LEU A 199 -4.18 -11.37 -14.57
C LEU A 199 -5.22 -10.25 -14.70
N ALA A 200 -5.03 -9.34 -15.66
CA ALA A 200 -5.98 -8.28 -15.94
C ALA A 200 -7.35 -8.82 -16.37
N GLU A 201 -7.38 -9.76 -17.32
CA GLU A 201 -8.61 -10.40 -17.79
C GLU A 201 -9.34 -11.18 -16.70
N GLN A 202 -8.61 -11.99 -15.91
CA GLN A 202 -9.20 -12.88 -14.91
C GLN A 202 -9.87 -12.13 -13.76
N PHE A 203 -9.31 -10.96 -13.39
CA PHE A 203 -9.75 -10.19 -12.23
C PHE A 203 -10.39 -8.83 -12.58
N ASP A 204 -10.57 -8.54 -13.87
CA ASP A 204 -11.13 -7.27 -14.37
C ASP A 204 -10.35 -6.05 -13.86
N ILE A 205 -9.01 -6.14 -13.91
CA ILE A 205 -8.10 -5.08 -13.44
C ILE A 205 -7.80 -4.14 -14.61
N GLU A 206 -8.14 -2.87 -14.45
CA GLU A 206 -8.00 -1.85 -15.49
C GLU A 206 -6.52 -1.53 -15.79
N LEU A 207 -5.67 -1.52 -14.76
CA LEU A 207 -4.25 -1.19 -14.90
C LEU A 207 -3.39 -1.98 -13.93
N LEU A 208 -2.33 -2.57 -14.45
CA LEU A 208 -1.30 -3.24 -13.67
C LEU A 208 -0.02 -2.41 -13.67
N CYS A 209 0.55 -2.20 -12.50
CA CYS A 209 1.81 -1.51 -12.29
C CYS A 209 2.83 -2.48 -11.67
N VAL A 210 3.90 -2.79 -12.40
CA VAL A 210 4.93 -3.73 -11.95
C VAL A 210 6.24 -3.00 -11.72
N THR A 211 6.73 -3.01 -10.48
CA THR A 211 8.07 -2.49 -10.14
C THR A 211 9.11 -3.59 -10.32
N LEU A 212 10.25 -3.23 -10.94
CA LEU A 212 11.34 -4.13 -11.33
C LEU A 212 12.66 -3.81 -10.61
N GLY A 213 12.57 -3.14 -9.47
CA GLY A 213 13.75 -2.67 -8.72
C GLY A 213 14.62 -1.72 -9.55
N ALA A 214 15.91 -2.00 -9.62
CA ALA A 214 16.86 -1.19 -10.38
C ALA A 214 16.60 -1.16 -11.90
N LYS A 215 15.73 -2.04 -12.42
CA LYS A 215 15.32 -2.09 -13.84
C LYS A 215 14.14 -1.16 -14.14
N GLY A 216 13.67 -0.40 -13.15
CA GLY A 216 12.56 0.55 -13.29
C GLY A 216 11.18 -0.08 -13.04
N ALA A 217 10.23 0.21 -13.92
CA ALA A 217 8.87 -0.27 -13.79
C ALA A 217 8.15 -0.33 -15.14
N LEU A 218 7.01 -1.00 -15.16
CA LEU A 218 6.11 -1.03 -16.31
C LEU A 218 4.65 -0.89 -15.89
N LEU A 219 3.84 -0.37 -16.82
CA LEU A 219 2.39 -0.38 -16.76
C LEU A 219 1.85 -1.29 -17.86
N TYR A 220 0.79 -2.01 -17.55
CA TYR A 220 0.02 -2.79 -18.51
C TYR A 220 -1.44 -2.32 -18.46
N GLN A 221 -1.99 -1.93 -19.62
CA GLN A 221 -3.39 -1.56 -19.78
C GLN A 221 -3.83 -1.92 -21.19
N ASP A 222 -4.99 -2.58 -21.32
CA ASP A 222 -5.66 -2.88 -22.61
C ASP A 222 -4.75 -3.51 -23.68
N GLY A 223 -3.85 -4.41 -23.27
CA GLY A 223 -2.90 -5.09 -24.17
C GLY A 223 -1.62 -4.28 -24.45
N GLU A 224 -1.53 -3.05 -23.99
CA GLU A 224 -0.34 -2.21 -24.17
C GLU A 224 0.57 -2.25 -22.95
N VAL A 225 1.88 -2.22 -23.20
CA VAL A 225 2.92 -2.14 -22.16
C VAL A 225 3.69 -0.84 -22.32
N ILE A 226 3.69 -0.02 -21.28
CA ILE A 226 4.53 1.17 -21.16
C ILE A 226 5.62 0.88 -20.14
N SER A 227 6.88 1.06 -20.48
CA SER A 227 8.00 0.78 -19.57
C SER A 227 8.89 2.00 -19.35
N HIS A 228 9.48 2.08 -18.17
CA HIS A 228 10.49 3.08 -17.82
C HIS A 228 11.71 2.37 -17.19
N PRO A 229 12.94 2.67 -17.60
CA PRO A 229 14.15 1.95 -17.14
C PRO A 229 14.56 2.28 -15.69
N GLY A 230 13.84 3.17 -15.01
CA GLY A 230 14.22 3.70 -13.72
C GLY A 230 15.26 4.82 -13.82
N TYR A 231 15.68 5.31 -12.66
CA TYR A 231 16.74 6.29 -12.54
C TYR A 231 17.98 5.66 -11.89
N PRO A 232 19.17 5.87 -12.41
CA PRO A 232 20.39 5.39 -11.79
C PRO A 232 20.65 6.17 -10.49
N VAL A 233 20.61 5.48 -9.36
CA VAL A 233 20.85 6.04 -8.03
C VAL A 233 21.80 5.17 -7.24
N THR A 234 22.55 5.78 -6.31
CA THR A 234 23.30 5.03 -5.31
C THR A 234 22.35 4.66 -4.18
N VAL A 235 21.92 3.40 -4.14
CA VAL A 235 20.99 2.89 -3.14
C VAL A 235 21.63 2.97 -1.75
N LYS A 236 20.96 3.65 -0.81
CA LYS A 236 21.31 3.68 0.62
C LYS A 236 20.36 2.82 1.44
N ASP A 237 19.09 2.84 1.09
CA ASP A 237 18.02 2.06 1.67
C ASP A 237 16.96 1.87 0.58
N THR A 238 16.17 0.82 0.65
CA THR A 238 15.07 0.57 -0.28
C THR A 238 13.70 0.66 0.40
N VAL A 239 13.69 0.85 1.72
CA VAL A 239 12.47 0.95 2.51
C VAL A 239 11.72 2.23 2.14
N GLY A 240 10.43 2.10 1.79
CA GLY A 240 9.59 3.23 1.40
C GLY A 240 9.67 3.63 -0.07
N SER A 241 10.66 3.16 -0.85
CA SER A 241 10.78 3.46 -2.28
C SER A 241 9.51 3.05 -3.07
N GLY A 242 8.96 1.86 -2.78
CA GLY A 242 7.71 1.38 -3.38
C GLY A 242 6.49 2.21 -2.98
N ASP A 243 6.49 2.74 -1.75
CA ASP A 243 5.40 3.58 -1.23
C ASP A 243 5.43 4.98 -1.89
N ALA A 244 6.63 5.56 -2.03
CA ALA A 244 6.85 6.83 -2.74
C ALA A 244 6.49 6.71 -4.22
N PHE A 245 6.92 5.62 -4.88
CA PHE A 245 6.54 5.31 -6.25
C PHE A 245 5.02 5.27 -6.40
N LEU A 246 4.31 4.53 -5.54
CA LEU A 246 2.86 4.42 -5.60
C LEU A 246 2.17 5.78 -5.41
N ALA A 247 2.64 6.58 -4.45
CA ALA A 247 2.10 7.91 -4.22
C ALA A 247 2.26 8.81 -5.44
N GLY A 248 3.44 8.81 -6.08
CA GLY A 248 3.68 9.55 -7.31
C GLY A 248 2.82 9.08 -8.48
N PHE A 249 2.65 7.77 -8.60
CA PHE A 249 1.76 7.19 -9.60
C PHE A 249 0.32 7.67 -9.39
N VAL A 250 -0.24 7.50 -8.18
CA VAL A 250 -1.63 7.86 -7.87
C VAL A 250 -1.88 9.36 -8.07
N ALA A 251 -0.96 10.22 -7.63
CA ALA A 251 -1.11 11.67 -7.77
C ALA A 251 -1.26 12.08 -9.24
N ASN A 252 -0.39 11.61 -10.13
CA ASN A 252 -0.46 11.94 -11.56
C ASN A 252 -1.61 11.24 -12.29
N TYR A 253 -1.93 10.01 -11.91
CA TYR A 253 -3.05 9.25 -12.49
C TYR A 253 -4.40 9.94 -12.21
N LEU A 254 -4.61 10.42 -11.00
CA LEU A 254 -5.82 11.19 -10.62
C LEU A 254 -5.93 12.55 -11.35
N GLU A 255 -4.81 13.13 -11.73
CA GLU A 255 -4.76 14.33 -12.59
C GLU A 255 -4.92 14.01 -14.08
N LYS A 256 -5.12 12.73 -14.44
CA LYS A 256 -5.26 12.26 -15.83
C LYS A 256 -4.05 12.62 -16.71
N LYS A 257 -2.86 12.62 -16.15
CA LYS A 257 -1.62 12.78 -16.94
C LYS A 257 -1.43 11.55 -17.84
N PRO A 258 -0.76 11.70 -18.99
CA PRO A 258 -0.41 10.56 -19.83
C PRO A 258 0.34 9.47 -19.03
N LEU A 259 0.03 8.20 -19.28
CA LEU A 259 0.61 7.08 -18.51
C LEU A 259 2.15 7.07 -18.52
N ALA A 260 2.77 7.41 -19.64
CA ALA A 260 4.23 7.51 -19.73
C ALA A 260 4.79 8.58 -18.77
N GLN A 261 4.16 9.75 -18.65
CA GLN A 261 4.56 10.79 -17.70
C GLN A 261 4.26 10.37 -16.24
N THR A 262 3.16 9.68 -16.03
CA THR A 262 2.78 9.14 -14.71
C THR A 262 3.82 8.13 -14.22
N LEU A 263 4.26 7.23 -15.11
CA LEU A 263 5.28 6.23 -14.80
C LEU A 263 6.65 6.86 -14.56
N ASP A 264 7.04 7.82 -15.39
CA ASP A 264 8.30 8.58 -15.26
C ASP A 264 8.37 9.27 -13.88
N TYR A 265 7.31 10.00 -13.51
CA TYR A 265 7.24 10.68 -12.22
C TYR A 265 7.26 9.71 -11.04
N ALA A 266 6.54 8.59 -11.13
CA ALA A 266 6.52 7.55 -10.11
C ALA A 266 7.92 6.94 -9.91
N CYS A 267 8.62 6.62 -11.01
CA CYS A 267 10.02 6.15 -10.97
C CYS A 267 10.97 7.17 -10.34
N ALA A 268 10.80 8.47 -10.67
CA ALA A 268 11.61 9.53 -10.09
C ALA A 268 11.42 9.62 -8.57
N LEU A 269 10.17 9.61 -8.08
CA LEU A 269 9.89 9.65 -6.64
C LEU A 269 10.42 8.41 -5.92
N GLY A 270 10.22 7.22 -6.47
CA GLY A 270 10.76 5.99 -5.89
C GLY A 270 12.29 5.99 -5.81
N ALA A 271 12.96 6.68 -6.71
CA ALA A 271 14.41 6.79 -6.72
C ALA A 271 14.98 7.85 -5.74
N LEU A 272 14.15 8.77 -5.23
CA LEU A 272 14.54 9.82 -4.28
C LEU A 272 14.52 9.35 -2.81
N VAL A 273 13.86 8.26 -2.51
CA VAL A 273 13.72 7.65 -1.18
C VAL A 273 14.72 6.53 -0.99
#